data_b6c10d270f19eb55629b6188386c497e
#
_entry.id   b6c10d270f19eb55629b6188386c497e
#
_cell.length_a   1.000
_cell.length_b   1.000
_cell.length_c   1.000
_cell.angle_alpha   90.00
_cell.angle_beta   90.00
_cell.angle_gamma   90.00
#
_symmetry.space_group_name_H-M   'P 1'
#
loop_
_entity.id
_entity.type
_entity.pdbx_description
1 polymer ?
#
loop_
_entity_poly.entity_id
_entity_poly.type
_entity_poly.pdbx_seq_one_letter_code
_entity_poly.pdbx_strand_id
1 'polypeptide(L)'
;MWAYESVFYQIYPLGFCGAPFENDGVLEHRINKVSEWIPHIKKLGANAIYFSPLFESDTHGYNTRDYCMLDKRLGTNEDFKNICQELHENGIKIVLDGVFNHVGRGFYQFQDVLKNRENSRYKDWFHISFEGNSNYNDGLWYEGWEGNYDLVKLNLGNEEVVQHILNAVKFWIDEFDIDGIRLDVAYCLSPEFLHRLRNYCDGLKNDFFLVGEMLHGDYNQRMNDSMLHSATNYECYKGLYSSFNSMNMFEICHSLNRQFGAENWTIYKGKHLFSFVDNHDVTRVASILSNENHLPLIYTLMFGMPGIPCVYYGSEWGEKADKSQGDQALRPSFEQPIENELFKHISKLADIKKNSTALNYGDFSTILLTNKQCVIKRCVDTETVLVCINEDENNYYANFNVSANYIDLLTNKELRVENGFEMKAYSSYILKLV
;
A
#
# COMPACT_ATOMS: atom_id res chain seq x y z
N MET A 1 16.58 -1.54 6.25
CA MET A 1 15.14 -2.01 6.21
C MET A 1 14.87 -2.49 4.80
N TRP A 2 14.62 -3.79 4.63
CA TRP A 2 14.39 -4.44 3.33
C TRP A 2 13.26 -3.78 2.51
N ALA A 3 12.20 -3.31 3.17
CA ALA A 3 11.05 -2.72 2.50
C ALA A 3 11.37 -1.47 1.67
N TYR A 4 12.42 -0.72 2.02
CA TYR A 4 12.79 0.52 1.31
C TYR A 4 13.35 0.25 -0.10
N GLU A 5 13.85 -0.96 -0.34
CA GLU A 5 14.40 -1.43 -1.62
C GLU A 5 13.42 -2.34 -2.37
N SER A 6 12.20 -2.50 -1.84
CA SER A 6 11.23 -3.44 -2.38
C SER A 6 10.23 -2.77 -3.32
N VAL A 7 9.69 -3.61 -4.19
CA VAL A 7 8.49 -3.35 -4.97
C VAL A 7 7.40 -4.26 -4.45
N PHE A 8 6.32 -3.67 -3.97
CA PHE A 8 5.19 -4.40 -3.38
C PHE A 8 4.13 -4.75 -4.43
N TYR A 9 3.51 -5.90 -4.23
CA TYR A 9 2.30 -6.31 -4.93
C TYR A 9 1.19 -6.49 -3.92
N GLN A 10 0.07 -5.76 -4.08
CA GLN A 10 -1.05 -5.85 -3.15
C GLN A 10 -2.12 -6.80 -3.68
N ILE A 11 -2.57 -7.72 -2.84
CA ILE A 11 -3.72 -8.59 -3.08
C ILE A 11 -4.80 -8.33 -2.02
N TYR A 12 -6.06 -8.17 -2.47
CA TYR A 12 -7.24 -8.25 -1.62
C TYR A 12 -7.81 -9.68 -1.70
N PRO A 13 -7.54 -10.55 -0.70
CA PRO A 13 -7.66 -12.00 -0.86
C PRO A 13 -9.08 -12.48 -1.13
N LEU A 14 -10.09 -11.97 -0.41
CA LEU A 14 -11.48 -12.39 -0.60
C LEU A 14 -11.97 -12.16 -2.04
N GLY A 15 -11.72 -10.98 -2.59
CA GLY A 15 -12.05 -10.68 -3.99
C GLY A 15 -11.18 -11.46 -4.97
N PHE A 16 -9.85 -11.39 -4.81
CA PHE A 16 -8.89 -12.08 -5.67
C PHE A 16 -9.20 -13.58 -5.83
N CYS A 17 -9.51 -14.24 -4.72
CA CYS A 17 -9.83 -15.67 -4.68
C CYS A 17 -11.28 -15.98 -5.06
N GLY A 18 -12.12 -14.98 -5.34
CA GLY A 18 -13.53 -15.20 -5.70
C GLY A 18 -14.38 -15.73 -4.56
N ALA A 19 -14.05 -15.34 -3.32
CA ALA A 19 -14.82 -15.72 -2.14
C ALA A 19 -16.18 -14.98 -2.13
N PRO A 20 -17.25 -15.59 -1.58
CA PRO A 20 -18.53 -14.90 -1.41
C PRO A 20 -18.37 -13.69 -0.46
N PHE A 21 -19.17 -12.65 -0.65
CA PHE A 21 -19.10 -11.45 0.18
C PHE A 21 -19.50 -11.76 1.64
N GLU A 22 -20.67 -12.39 1.82
CA GLU A 22 -21.11 -12.84 3.14
C GLU A 22 -20.34 -14.11 3.57
N ASN A 23 -19.95 -14.16 4.82
CA ASN A 23 -19.31 -15.35 5.36
C ASN A 23 -20.37 -16.45 5.57
N ASP A 24 -20.38 -17.40 4.68
CA ASP A 24 -21.28 -18.55 4.68
C ASP A 24 -20.81 -19.70 5.61
N GLY A 25 -19.64 -19.56 6.19
CA GLY A 25 -19.01 -20.57 7.08
C GLY A 25 -18.51 -21.82 6.35
N VAL A 26 -18.57 -21.84 5.03
CA VAL A 26 -18.11 -22.98 4.21
C VAL A 26 -16.61 -22.92 4.03
N LEU A 27 -15.93 -24.01 4.37
CA LEU A 27 -14.49 -24.14 4.15
C LEU A 27 -14.19 -24.46 2.69
N GLU A 28 -13.43 -23.57 2.04
CA GLU A 28 -12.97 -23.73 0.67
C GLU A 28 -11.50 -23.30 0.58
N HIS A 29 -10.65 -24.07 -0.09
CA HIS A 29 -9.21 -23.82 -0.20
C HIS A 29 -8.85 -22.81 -1.33
N ARG A 30 -9.58 -21.69 -1.41
CA ARG A 30 -9.45 -20.70 -2.50
C ARG A 30 -8.11 -19.95 -2.47
N ILE A 31 -7.50 -19.81 -1.30
CA ILE A 31 -6.23 -19.09 -1.12
C ILE A 31 -5.09 -19.72 -1.92
N ASN A 32 -5.17 -21.00 -2.26
CA ASN A 32 -4.18 -21.71 -3.09
C ASN A 32 -3.98 -21.08 -4.47
N LYS A 33 -4.95 -20.28 -4.93
CA LYS A 33 -4.79 -19.46 -6.15
C LYS A 33 -3.57 -18.55 -6.10
N VAL A 34 -3.15 -18.10 -4.92
CA VAL A 34 -1.96 -17.23 -4.77
C VAL A 34 -0.70 -17.95 -5.27
N SER A 35 -0.56 -19.26 -5.00
CA SER A 35 0.57 -20.05 -5.48
C SER A 35 0.67 -20.05 -7.01
N GLU A 36 -0.46 -20.11 -7.71
CA GLU A 36 -0.50 -20.06 -9.17
C GLU A 36 -0.03 -18.72 -9.74
N TRP A 37 -0.11 -17.63 -8.93
CA TRP A 37 0.25 -16.28 -9.34
C TRP A 37 1.69 -15.89 -8.96
N ILE A 38 2.40 -16.68 -8.18
CA ILE A 38 3.80 -16.40 -7.79
C ILE A 38 4.70 -16.18 -9.02
N PRO A 39 4.62 -16.98 -10.11
CA PRO A 39 5.42 -16.73 -11.31
C PRO A 39 5.15 -15.36 -11.95
N HIS A 40 3.90 -14.93 -11.99
CA HIS A 40 3.50 -13.61 -12.50
C HIS A 40 4.04 -12.47 -11.62
N ILE A 41 3.89 -12.58 -10.30
CA ILE A 41 4.38 -11.59 -9.33
C ILE A 41 5.90 -11.43 -9.45
N LYS A 42 6.63 -12.55 -9.59
CA LYS A 42 8.08 -12.52 -9.83
C LYS A 42 8.45 -11.89 -11.16
N LYS A 43 7.72 -12.20 -12.22
CA LYS A 43 7.95 -11.65 -13.56
C LYS A 43 7.66 -10.14 -13.60
N LEU A 44 6.67 -9.67 -12.84
CA LEU A 44 6.44 -8.24 -12.63
C LEU A 44 7.63 -7.56 -11.94
N GLY A 45 8.42 -8.31 -11.19
CA GLY A 45 9.58 -7.82 -10.44
C GLY A 45 9.26 -7.47 -8.99
N ALA A 46 8.06 -7.73 -8.51
CA ALA A 46 7.73 -7.55 -7.10
C ALA A 46 8.48 -8.58 -6.23
N ASN A 47 9.00 -8.12 -5.09
CA ASN A 47 9.71 -8.94 -4.11
C ASN A 47 9.12 -8.82 -2.70
N ALA A 48 7.96 -8.19 -2.58
CA ALA A 48 7.15 -8.15 -1.38
C ALA A 48 5.67 -8.20 -1.76
N ILE A 49 4.87 -8.89 -0.95
CA ILE A 49 3.43 -8.95 -1.10
C ILE A 49 2.77 -8.31 0.13
N TYR A 50 1.74 -7.51 -0.11
CA TYR A 50 0.86 -7.00 0.93
C TYR A 50 -0.52 -7.65 0.73
N PHE A 51 -0.93 -8.45 1.71
CA PHE A 51 -2.28 -8.99 1.78
C PHE A 51 -3.19 -8.06 2.58
N SER A 52 -4.26 -7.57 1.96
CA SER A 52 -5.41 -7.01 2.68
C SER A 52 -6.02 -8.09 3.57
N PRO A 53 -7.01 -7.80 4.46
CA PRO A 53 -7.39 -8.73 5.52
C PRO A 53 -7.65 -10.17 5.07
N LEU A 54 -7.06 -11.11 5.80
CA LEU A 54 -7.07 -12.56 5.53
C LEU A 54 -7.88 -13.37 6.55
N PHE A 55 -8.07 -12.81 7.76
CA PHE A 55 -8.58 -13.57 8.88
C PHE A 55 -10.09 -13.60 8.94
N GLU A 56 -10.65 -14.57 9.70
CA GLU A 56 -12.08 -14.82 9.81
C GLU A 56 -12.86 -13.52 10.07
N SER A 57 -13.83 -13.20 9.22
CA SER A 57 -14.54 -11.93 9.22
C SER A 57 -16.04 -12.12 8.93
N ASP A 58 -16.84 -11.08 9.20
CA ASP A 58 -18.28 -11.13 8.89
C ASP A 58 -18.53 -11.06 7.37
N THR A 59 -17.84 -10.13 6.67
CA THR A 59 -18.02 -9.89 5.23
C THR A 59 -16.71 -9.56 4.50
N HIS A 60 -16.29 -8.30 4.53
CA HIS A 60 -15.21 -7.73 3.70
C HIS A 60 -13.79 -7.86 4.30
N GLY A 61 -13.60 -8.61 5.36
CA GLY A 61 -12.29 -8.78 5.99
C GLY A 61 -11.97 -7.75 7.09
N TYR A 62 -12.44 -6.51 6.97
CA TYR A 62 -12.20 -5.47 7.98
C TYR A 62 -13.11 -5.60 9.22
N ASN A 63 -14.16 -6.40 9.18
CA ASN A 63 -15.00 -6.77 10.31
C ASN A 63 -14.60 -8.13 10.88
N THR A 64 -13.41 -8.18 11.48
CA THR A 64 -12.73 -9.38 11.98
C THR A 64 -13.55 -10.07 13.06
N ARG A 65 -13.65 -11.42 12.98
CA ARG A 65 -14.20 -12.31 14.02
C ARG A 65 -13.13 -12.99 14.86
N ASP A 66 -12.01 -13.34 14.23
CA ASP A 66 -10.91 -14.05 14.87
C ASP A 66 -9.59 -13.68 14.16
N TYR A 67 -8.60 -13.24 14.92
CA TYR A 67 -7.29 -12.84 14.37
C TYR A 67 -6.36 -14.02 14.10
N CYS A 68 -6.67 -15.22 14.62
CA CYS A 68 -5.77 -16.38 14.55
C CYS A 68 -6.28 -17.48 13.61
N MET A 69 -7.43 -17.30 13.00
CA MET A 69 -8.01 -18.24 12.07
C MET A 69 -8.13 -17.61 10.67
N LEU A 70 -7.54 -18.24 9.67
CA LEU A 70 -7.75 -17.83 8.28
C LEU A 70 -9.27 -17.88 7.98
N ASP A 71 -9.76 -16.90 7.21
CA ASP A 71 -11.17 -16.89 6.80
C ASP A 71 -11.51 -18.19 6.05
N LYS A 72 -12.54 -18.90 6.51
CA LYS A 72 -12.94 -20.20 5.97
C LYS A 72 -13.26 -20.15 4.48
N ARG A 73 -13.73 -19.00 4.01
CA ARG A 73 -13.95 -18.77 2.57
C ARG A 73 -12.66 -18.81 1.76
N LEU A 74 -11.50 -18.62 2.41
CA LEU A 74 -10.17 -18.66 1.79
C LEU A 74 -9.48 -20.01 1.99
N GLY A 75 -9.62 -20.63 3.18
CA GLY A 75 -8.94 -21.89 3.48
C GLY A 75 -8.68 -22.13 4.96
N THR A 76 -7.60 -22.84 5.23
CA THR A 76 -7.10 -23.14 6.55
C THR A 76 -5.79 -22.41 6.84
N ASN A 77 -5.40 -22.33 8.11
CA ASN A 77 -4.08 -21.82 8.49
C ASN A 77 -2.94 -22.60 7.83
N GLU A 78 -3.11 -23.90 7.64
CA GLU A 78 -2.11 -24.74 6.97
C GLU A 78 -1.95 -24.38 5.48
N ASP A 79 -3.06 -24.06 4.78
CA ASP A 79 -2.99 -23.61 3.40
C ASP A 79 -2.18 -22.30 3.31
N PHE A 80 -2.48 -21.34 4.21
CA PHE A 80 -1.78 -20.06 4.19
C PHE A 80 -0.31 -20.19 4.60
N LYS A 81 0.00 -21.06 5.56
CA LYS A 81 1.38 -21.38 5.96
C LYS A 81 2.20 -21.91 4.79
N ASN A 82 1.62 -22.83 4.01
CA ASN A 82 2.28 -23.39 2.81
C ASN A 82 2.53 -22.30 1.77
N ILE A 83 1.58 -21.39 1.55
CA ILE A 83 1.73 -20.23 0.66
C ILE A 83 2.85 -19.30 1.14
N CYS A 84 2.92 -19.01 2.43
CA CYS A 84 3.98 -18.19 3.01
C CYS A 84 5.36 -18.81 2.79
N GLN A 85 5.49 -20.11 2.99
CA GLN A 85 6.72 -20.85 2.70
C GLN A 85 7.10 -20.74 1.21
N GLU A 86 6.15 -20.97 0.30
CA GLU A 86 6.38 -20.87 -1.14
C GLU A 86 6.77 -19.45 -1.56
N LEU A 87 6.14 -18.42 -1.00
CA LEU A 87 6.51 -17.01 -1.24
C LEU A 87 7.95 -16.74 -0.80
N HIS A 88 8.35 -17.17 0.39
CA HIS A 88 9.71 -17.01 0.89
C HIS A 88 10.75 -17.78 0.06
N GLU A 89 10.44 -19.01 -0.36
CA GLU A 89 11.30 -19.79 -1.27
C GLU A 89 11.50 -19.08 -2.62
N ASN A 90 10.55 -18.24 -3.01
CA ASN A 90 10.63 -17.40 -4.20
C ASN A 90 11.22 -16.01 -3.95
N GLY A 91 11.71 -15.72 -2.74
CA GLY A 91 12.34 -14.45 -2.37
C GLY A 91 11.34 -13.29 -2.18
N ILE A 92 10.07 -13.59 -1.90
CA ILE A 92 9.00 -12.62 -1.72
C ILE A 92 8.71 -12.46 -0.22
N LYS A 93 8.83 -11.24 0.30
CA LYS A 93 8.50 -10.85 1.67
C LYS A 93 6.99 -10.69 1.86
N ILE A 94 6.49 -10.91 3.07
CA ILE A 94 5.06 -10.98 3.36
C ILE A 94 4.66 -9.93 4.39
N VAL A 95 3.69 -9.08 4.02
CA VAL A 95 3.07 -8.06 4.91
C VAL A 95 1.57 -8.34 5.00
N LEU A 96 1.03 -8.44 6.20
CA LEU A 96 -0.38 -8.63 6.46
C LEU A 96 -1.08 -7.35 6.91
N ASP A 97 -2.39 -7.29 6.71
CA ASP A 97 -3.22 -6.20 7.22
C ASP A 97 -3.58 -6.43 8.69
N GLY A 98 -3.25 -5.49 9.54
CA GLY A 98 -3.57 -5.45 10.96
C GLY A 98 -4.75 -4.53 11.23
N VAL A 99 -5.95 -5.08 11.32
CA VAL A 99 -7.18 -4.35 11.63
C VAL A 99 -7.35 -4.29 13.15
N PHE A 100 -6.70 -3.33 13.81
CA PHE A 100 -6.61 -3.29 15.28
C PHE A 100 -7.42 -2.17 15.93
N ASN A 101 -8.02 -1.28 15.15
CA ASN A 101 -8.88 -0.23 15.67
C ASN A 101 -10.29 -0.75 16.01
N HIS A 102 -10.78 -1.73 15.26
CA HIS A 102 -12.14 -2.24 15.36
C HIS A 102 -12.22 -3.73 14.98
N VAL A 103 -13.34 -4.35 15.30
CA VAL A 103 -13.66 -5.75 14.97
C VAL A 103 -15.09 -5.84 14.42
N GLY A 104 -15.44 -6.99 13.85
CA GLY A 104 -16.80 -7.30 13.44
C GLY A 104 -17.74 -7.56 14.63
N ARG A 105 -19.04 -7.48 14.37
CA ARG A 105 -20.04 -7.86 15.37
C ARG A 105 -19.99 -9.34 15.73
N GLY A 106 -19.49 -10.19 14.82
CA GLY A 106 -19.26 -11.63 15.06
C GLY A 106 -18.06 -11.96 15.94
N PHE A 107 -17.26 -10.96 16.38
CA PHE A 107 -16.13 -11.15 17.27
C PHE A 107 -16.58 -11.75 18.61
N TYR A 108 -15.93 -12.84 19.04
CA TYR A 108 -16.39 -13.64 20.19
C TYR A 108 -16.66 -12.80 21.45
N GLN A 109 -15.74 -11.90 21.79
CA GLN A 109 -15.85 -11.06 22.98
C GLN A 109 -17.01 -10.06 22.88
N PHE A 110 -17.31 -9.56 21.68
CA PHE A 110 -18.47 -8.70 21.47
C PHE A 110 -19.78 -9.50 21.53
N GLN A 111 -19.82 -10.73 21.00
CA GLN A 111 -20.97 -11.62 21.12
C GLN A 111 -21.27 -11.98 22.58
N ASP A 112 -20.23 -12.15 23.40
CA ASP A 112 -20.40 -12.32 24.85
C ASP A 112 -21.05 -11.11 25.51
N VAL A 113 -20.64 -9.89 25.13
CA VAL A 113 -21.26 -8.64 25.61
C VAL A 113 -22.72 -8.55 25.17
N LEU A 114 -23.05 -8.85 23.93
CA LEU A 114 -24.44 -8.86 23.44
C LEU A 114 -25.32 -9.82 24.25
N LYS A 115 -24.79 -10.95 24.65
CA LYS A 115 -25.50 -12.00 25.42
C LYS A 115 -25.60 -11.69 26.90
N ASN A 116 -24.48 -11.33 27.55
CA ASN A 116 -24.34 -11.25 29.00
C ASN A 116 -24.44 -9.82 29.56
N ARG A 117 -24.48 -8.80 28.66
CA ARG A 117 -24.65 -7.39 29.00
C ARG A 117 -23.63 -6.91 30.05
N GLU A 118 -24.07 -6.23 31.09
CA GLU A 118 -23.27 -5.71 32.20
C GLU A 118 -22.48 -6.79 32.93
N ASN A 119 -22.91 -8.06 32.83
CA ASN A 119 -22.23 -9.21 33.44
C ASN A 119 -21.11 -9.79 32.55
N SER A 120 -20.97 -9.32 31.32
CA SER A 120 -19.84 -9.74 30.46
C SER A 120 -18.51 -9.29 31.05
N ARG A 121 -17.54 -10.20 31.13
CA ARG A 121 -16.15 -9.83 31.46
C ARG A 121 -15.47 -8.98 30.40
N TYR A 122 -16.01 -8.95 29.18
CA TYR A 122 -15.44 -8.25 28.02
C TYR A 122 -16.07 -6.88 27.77
N LYS A 123 -16.99 -6.39 28.63
CA LYS A 123 -17.66 -5.10 28.42
C LYS A 123 -16.68 -3.93 28.27
N ASP A 124 -15.57 -3.96 29.00
CA ASP A 124 -14.55 -2.92 29.01
C ASP A 124 -13.55 -3.04 27.82
N TRP A 125 -13.71 -4.08 26.99
CA TRP A 125 -12.95 -4.21 25.73
C TRP A 125 -13.41 -3.24 24.66
N PHE A 126 -14.59 -2.66 24.84
CA PHE A 126 -15.26 -1.77 23.88
C PHE A 126 -15.74 -0.50 24.60
N HIS A 127 -16.07 0.51 23.84
CA HIS A 127 -16.71 1.74 24.36
C HIS A 127 -18.24 1.56 24.28
N ILE A 128 -18.88 1.16 25.37
CA ILE A 128 -20.29 0.72 25.42
C ILE A 128 -21.10 1.53 26.42
N SER A 129 -22.37 1.78 26.10
CA SER A 129 -23.40 2.24 27.04
C SER A 129 -24.63 1.33 26.94
N PHE A 130 -25.03 0.76 28.08
CA PHE A 130 -26.23 -0.08 28.15
C PHE A 130 -27.53 0.74 28.30
N GLU A 131 -27.44 2.06 28.43
CA GLU A 131 -28.57 2.99 28.44
C GLU A 131 -28.94 3.49 27.04
N GLY A 132 -28.13 3.17 26.03
CA GLY A 132 -28.29 3.61 24.64
C GLY A 132 -28.79 2.52 23.71
N ASN A 133 -28.75 2.82 22.41
CA ASN A 133 -29.06 1.88 21.35
C ASN A 133 -28.22 2.17 20.11
N SER A 134 -28.02 1.16 19.28
CA SER A 134 -27.40 1.30 17.95
C SER A 134 -28.46 1.13 16.85
N ASN A 135 -28.03 1.23 15.60
CA ASN A 135 -28.91 0.97 14.44
C ASN A 135 -29.33 -0.52 14.35
N TYR A 136 -28.69 -1.42 15.09
CA TYR A 136 -29.08 -2.84 15.22
C TYR A 136 -30.22 -3.07 16.19
N ASN A 137 -30.61 -2.04 16.95
CA ASN A 137 -31.71 -2.07 17.88
C ASN A 137 -31.65 -3.22 18.93
N ASP A 138 -30.45 -3.51 19.40
CA ASP A 138 -30.14 -4.60 20.32
C ASP A 138 -30.01 -4.13 21.80
N GLY A 139 -30.44 -2.87 22.08
CA GLY A 139 -30.55 -2.34 23.43
C GLY A 139 -29.23 -1.96 24.09
N LEU A 140 -28.20 -1.68 23.30
CA LEU A 140 -26.97 -1.04 23.75
C LEU A 140 -26.41 -0.12 22.66
N TRP A 141 -25.75 0.94 23.11
CA TRP A 141 -24.94 1.78 22.25
C TRP A 141 -23.46 1.37 22.41
N TYR A 142 -22.71 1.44 21.32
CA TYR A 142 -21.26 1.27 21.31
C TYR A 142 -20.63 2.17 20.25
N GLU A 143 -19.37 2.52 20.45
CA GLU A 143 -18.64 3.28 19.45
C GLU A 143 -18.27 2.37 18.26
N GLY A 144 -18.69 2.76 17.04
CA GLY A 144 -18.25 2.18 15.79
C GLY A 144 -17.22 3.07 15.11
N TRP A 145 -16.40 2.51 14.21
CA TRP A 145 -15.48 3.31 13.43
C TRP A 145 -16.24 4.26 12.50
N GLU A 146 -16.01 5.58 12.70
CA GLU A 146 -16.67 6.65 11.95
C GLU A 146 -18.20 6.50 11.82
N GLY A 147 -18.84 5.97 12.86
CA GLY A 147 -20.29 5.76 12.91
C GLY A 147 -20.79 4.47 12.24
N ASN A 148 -19.91 3.63 11.73
CA ASN A 148 -20.23 2.32 11.20
C ASN A 148 -20.33 1.30 12.34
N TYR A 149 -21.54 0.86 12.65
CA TYR A 149 -21.81 -0.04 13.78
C TYR A 149 -21.49 -1.52 13.49
N ASP A 150 -21.24 -1.90 12.26
CA ASP A 150 -20.67 -3.20 11.89
C ASP A 150 -19.17 -3.32 12.20
N LEU A 151 -18.51 -2.18 12.48
CA LEU A 151 -17.10 -2.04 12.83
C LEU A 151 -16.97 -1.57 14.28
N VAL A 152 -17.04 -2.51 15.22
CA VAL A 152 -17.08 -2.25 16.66
C VAL A 152 -15.71 -1.81 17.16
N LYS A 153 -15.58 -0.59 17.63
CA LYS A 153 -14.30 -0.03 18.08
C LYS A 153 -13.77 -0.71 19.33
N LEU A 154 -12.50 -1.11 19.29
CA LEU A 154 -11.79 -1.68 20.42
C LEU A 154 -11.29 -0.59 21.38
N ASN A 155 -11.32 -0.87 22.67
CA ASN A 155 -10.72 -0.02 23.69
C ASN A 155 -9.23 -0.37 23.85
N LEU A 156 -8.36 0.31 23.06
CA LEU A 156 -6.90 0.12 23.12
C LEU A 156 -6.27 0.68 24.43
N GLY A 157 -7.05 1.30 25.32
CA GLY A 157 -6.64 1.60 26.68
C GLY A 157 -6.78 0.41 27.65
N ASN A 158 -7.47 -0.67 27.24
CA ASN A 158 -7.61 -1.88 28.02
C ASN A 158 -6.44 -2.83 27.76
N GLU A 159 -5.73 -3.22 28.83
CA GLU A 159 -4.54 -4.08 28.75
C GLU A 159 -4.84 -5.46 28.16
N GLU A 160 -6.00 -6.06 28.46
CA GLU A 160 -6.38 -7.35 27.91
C GLU A 160 -6.59 -7.28 26.39
N VAL A 161 -7.13 -6.17 25.87
CA VAL A 161 -7.31 -5.93 24.43
C VAL A 161 -5.95 -5.84 23.74
N VAL A 162 -5.06 -5.00 24.29
CA VAL A 162 -3.71 -4.84 23.72
C VAL A 162 -2.95 -6.17 23.73
N GLN A 163 -3.00 -6.92 24.83
CA GLN A 163 -2.34 -8.22 24.91
C GLN A 163 -2.94 -9.24 23.94
N HIS A 164 -4.26 -9.22 23.72
CA HIS A 164 -4.92 -10.08 22.74
C HIS A 164 -4.40 -9.80 21.32
N ILE A 165 -4.28 -8.52 20.93
CA ILE A 165 -3.72 -8.13 19.63
C ILE A 165 -2.25 -8.53 19.52
N LEU A 166 -1.41 -8.26 20.53
CA LEU A 166 0.00 -8.64 20.53
C LEU A 166 0.19 -10.16 20.42
N ASN A 167 -0.65 -10.94 21.07
CA ASN A 167 -0.64 -12.41 20.95
C ASN A 167 -1.00 -12.86 19.51
N ALA A 168 -1.95 -12.19 18.86
CA ALA A 168 -2.28 -12.46 17.47
C ALA A 168 -1.09 -12.14 16.55
N VAL A 169 -0.42 -11.01 16.74
CA VAL A 169 0.79 -10.64 15.99
C VAL A 169 1.90 -11.68 16.18
N LYS A 170 2.11 -12.11 17.44
CA LYS A 170 3.09 -13.18 17.71
C LYS A 170 2.73 -14.48 16.99
N PHE A 171 1.43 -14.85 17.01
CA PHE A 171 0.94 -16.02 16.29
C PHE A 171 1.21 -15.91 14.78
N TRP A 172 0.99 -14.74 14.15
CA TRP A 172 1.27 -14.54 12.73
C TRP A 172 2.76 -14.68 12.39
N ILE A 173 3.64 -14.18 13.29
CA ILE A 173 5.10 -14.32 13.11
C ILE A 173 5.53 -15.78 13.29
N ASP A 174 5.06 -16.44 14.35
CA ASP A 174 5.47 -17.81 14.68
C ASP A 174 4.94 -18.82 13.66
N GLU A 175 3.70 -18.66 13.21
CA GLU A 175 3.01 -19.64 12.35
C GLU A 175 3.24 -19.41 10.87
N PHE A 176 3.27 -18.14 10.44
CA PHE A 176 3.34 -17.78 9.01
C PHE A 176 4.66 -17.11 8.63
N ASP A 177 5.54 -16.85 9.59
CA ASP A 177 6.83 -16.17 9.40
C ASP A 177 6.73 -14.83 8.67
N ILE A 178 5.65 -14.06 8.88
CA ILE A 178 5.43 -12.78 8.20
C ILE A 178 6.55 -11.77 8.44
N ASP A 179 6.78 -10.86 7.50
CA ASP A 179 7.88 -9.88 7.53
C ASP A 179 7.43 -8.46 7.89
N GLY A 180 6.12 -8.24 8.02
CA GLY A 180 5.60 -6.94 8.40
C GLY A 180 4.08 -6.89 8.51
N ILE A 181 3.60 -5.73 8.95
CA ILE A 181 2.17 -5.44 9.08
C ILE A 181 1.87 -4.04 8.50
N ARG A 182 0.81 -3.95 7.72
CA ARG A 182 0.13 -2.69 7.41
C ARG A 182 -0.97 -2.48 8.43
N LEU A 183 -0.97 -1.36 9.09
CA LEU A 183 -1.99 -1.02 10.09
C LEU A 183 -3.14 -0.25 9.44
N ASP A 184 -4.32 -0.86 9.46
CA ASP A 184 -5.56 -0.24 9.05
C ASP A 184 -5.86 0.98 9.92
N VAL A 185 -6.34 2.06 9.30
CA VAL A 185 -6.69 3.34 9.93
C VAL A 185 -5.71 3.78 11.02
N ALA A 186 -4.40 3.72 10.73
CA ALA A 186 -3.35 4.01 11.70
C ALA A 186 -3.45 5.40 12.35
N TYR A 187 -4.12 6.34 11.70
CA TYR A 187 -4.42 7.66 12.26
C TYR A 187 -5.40 7.60 13.47
N CYS A 188 -6.18 6.51 13.59
CA CYS A 188 -7.07 6.26 14.73
C CYS A 188 -6.38 5.54 15.90
N LEU A 189 -5.20 4.95 15.68
CA LEU A 189 -4.46 4.22 16.70
C LEU A 189 -3.70 5.16 17.64
N SER A 190 -3.72 4.89 18.94
CA SER A 190 -3.01 5.73 19.91
C SER A 190 -1.48 5.58 19.78
N PRO A 191 -0.70 6.64 20.04
CA PRO A 191 0.75 6.56 20.07
C PRO A 191 1.28 5.49 21.03
N GLU A 192 0.66 5.32 22.20
CA GLU A 192 1.02 4.33 23.22
C GLU A 192 0.91 2.90 22.65
N PHE A 193 -0.17 2.60 21.96
CA PHE A 193 -0.36 1.32 21.30
C PHE A 193 0.69 1.09 20.22
N LEU A 194 0.95 2.09 19.35
CA LEU A 194 1.95 1.99 18.29
C LEU A 194 3.37 1.78 18.83
N HIS A 195 3.75 2.47 19.90
CA HIS A 195 5.03 2.24 20.60
C HIS A 195 5.15 0.81 21.15
N ARG A 196 4.09 0.32 21.78
CA ARG A 196 4.06 -1.05 22.31
C ARG A 196 4.16 -2.09 21.20
N LEU A 197 3.39 -1.92 20.13
CA LEU A 197 3.41 -2.80 18.97
C LEU A 197 4.81 -2.82 18.33
N ARG A 198 5.41 -1.65 18.12
CA ARG A 198 6.76 -1.53 17.54
C ARG A 198 7.78 -2.29 18.38
N ASN A 199 7.86 -2.00 19.68
CA ASN A 199 8.80 -2.65 20.58
C ASN A 199 8.59 -4.17 20.65
N TYR A 200 7.35 -4.60 20.60
CA TYR A 200 7.00 -6.02 20.62
C TYR A 200 7.47 -6.74 19.36
N CYS A 201 7.18 -6.17 18.19
CA CYS A 201 7.62 -6.72 16.91
C CYS A 201 9.14 -6.76 16.78
N ASP A 202 9.84 -5.69 17.16
CA ASP A 202 11.31 -5.61 17.14
C ASP A 202 11.96 -6.68 18.05
N GLY A 203 11.28 -7.07 19.14
CA GLY A 203 11.69 -8.15 20.02
C GLY A 203 11.44 -9.56 19.47
N LEU A 204 10.56 -9.71 18.51
CA LEU A 204 10.19 -11.02 17.92
C LEU A 204 10.95 -11.31 16.63
N LYS A 205 11.08 -10.33 15.72
CA LYS A 205 11.70 -10.53 14.41
C LYS A 205 12.49 -9.29 13.98
N ASN A 206 13.76 -9.48 13.65
CA ASN A 206 14.61 -8.41 13.14
C ASN A 206 14.09 -7.86 11.81
N ASP A 207 14.26 -6.57 11.60
CA ASP A 207 13.81 -5.87 10.37
C ASP A 207 12.32 -6.03 10.07
N PHE A 208 11.48 -6.22 11.08
CA PHE A 208 10.03 -6.34 10.92
C PHE A 208 9.43 -5.00 10.49
N PHE A 209 8.75 -4.98 9.34
CA PHE A 209 8.25 -3.75 8.72
C PHE A 209 6.87 -3.37 9.24
N LEU A 210 6.71 -2.12 9.69
CA LEU A 210 5.42 -1.54 10.06
C LEU A 210 5.09 -0.36 9.15
N VAL A 211 4.00 -0.44 8.42
CA VAL A 211 3.44 0.66 7.62
C VAL A 211 2.03 0.98 8.08
N GLY A 212 1.69 2.25 8.20
CA GLY A 212 0.35 2.67 8.61
C GLY A 212 -0.43 3.30 7.48
N GLU A 213 -1.71 3.01 7.43
CA GLU A 213 -2.62 3.78 6.60
C GLU A 213 -2.82 5.16 7.22
N MET A 214 -2.40 6.18 6.48
CA MET A 214 -2.55 7.59 6.84
C MET A 214 -3.21 8.31 5.67
N LEU A 215 -4.44 8.77 5.86
CA LEU A 215 -5.22 9.44 4.80
C LEU A 215 -4.88 10.92 4.68
N HIS A 216 -4.56 11.57 5.80
CA HIS A 216 -4.33 13.01 5.88
C HIS A 216 -3.50 13.38 7.12
N GLY A 217 -3.15 14.66 7.25
CA GLY A 217 -2.42 15.19 8.39
C GLY A 217 -0.90 15.07 8.26
N ASP A 218 -0.21 15.27 9.37
CA ASP A 218 1.24 15.10 9.46
C ASP A 218 1.59 13.64 9.82
N TYR A 219 2.13 12.91 8.88
CA TYR A 219 2.48 11.50 9.05
C TYR A 219 3.58 11.28 10.10
N ASN A 220 4.41 12.30 10.39
CA ASN A 220 5.45 12.20 11.43
C ASN A 220 4.88 11.91 12.82
N GLN A 221 3.60 12.23 13.06
CA GLN A 221 2.94 11.90 14.34
C GLN A 221 2.87 10.39 14.59
N ARG A 222 2.95 9.57 13.54
CA ARG A 222 2.89 8.10 13.62
C ARG A 222 4.12 7.44 12.98
N MET A 223 4.72 8.09 11.96
CA MET A 223 5.88 7.59 11.22
C MET A 223 7.16 8.20 11.79
N ASN A 224 7.79 7.50 12.70
CA ASN A 224 9.04 7.90 13.37
C ASN A 224 9.82 6.68 13.89
N ASP A 225 10.97 6.90 14.48
CA ASP A 225 11.89 5.83 14.89
C ASP A 225 11.33 4.87 15.95
N SER A 226 10.27 5.25 16.65
CA SER A 226 9.67 4.48 17.76
C SER A 226 8.26 3.93 17.46
N MET A 227 7.70 4.22 16.29
CA MET A 227 6.37 3.74 15.87
C MET A 227 6.45 3.10 14.48
N LEU A 228 5.89 3.75 13.46
CA LEU A 228 5.82 3.20 12.11
C LEU A 228 7.08 3.55 11.30
N HIS A 229 7.53 2.61 10.48
CA HIS A 229 8.63 2.81 9.53
C HIS A 229 8.18 3.62 8.30
N SER A 230 6.91 3.48 7.91
CA SER A 230 6.34 4.08 6.71
C SER A 230 4.86 4.40 6.91
N ALA A 231 4.34 5.24 6.04
CA ALA A 231 2.92 5.59 5.95
C ALA A 231 2.48 5.62 4.48
N THR A 232 1.21 5.34 4.21
CA THR A 232 0.63 5.44 2.86
C THR A 232 0.62 6.89 2.38
N ASN A 233 1.08 7.13 1.15
CA ASN A 233 1.20 8.49 0.61
C ASN A 233 -0.03 8.90 -0.19
N TYR A 234 -1.16 9.10 0.50
CA TYR A 234 -2.40 9.54 -0.14
C TYR A 234 -2.30 10.95 -0.76
N GLU A 235 -1.42 11.81 -0.22
CA GLU A 235 -1.19 13.13 -0.83
C GLU A 235 -0.57 13.00 -2.22
N CYS A 236 0.49 12.19 -2.38
CA CYS A 236 1.07 11.96 -3.70
C CYS A 236 0.17 11.12 -4.60
N TYR A 237 -0.61 10.16 -4.08
CA TYR A 237 -1.64 9.47 -4.85
C TYR A 237 -2.58 10.47 -5.53
N LYS A 238 -3.15 11.41 -4.75
CA LYS A 238 -4.01 12.46 -5.30
C LYS A 238 -3.27 13.37 -6.28
N GLY A 239 -2.07 13.81 -5.92
CA GLY A 239 -1.24 14.67 -6.77
C GLY A 239 -0.88 14.02 -8.10
N LEU A 240 -0.61 12.71 -8.11
CA LEU A 240 -0.30 11.95 -9.33
C LEU A 240 -1.46 12.01 -10.33
N TYR A 241 -2.63 11.44 -10.01
CA TYR A 241 -3.71 11.40 -11.00
C TYR A 241 -4.28 12.78 -11.33
N SER A 242 -4.32 13.70 -10.36
CA SER A 242 -4.80 15.07 -10.57
C SER A 242 -3.91 15.83 -11.54
N SER A 243 -2.58 15.72 -11.43
CA SER A 243 -1.63 16.37 -12.34
C SER A 243 -1.84 15.92 -13.77
N PHE A 244 -1.96 14.62 -14.01
CA PHE A 244 -2.18 14.08 -15.36
C PHE A 244 -3.57 14.47 -15.93
N ASN A 245 -4.60 14.52 -15.11
CA ASN A 245 -5.95 14.86 -15.57
C ASN A 245 -6.11 16.37 -15.84
N SER A 246 -5.44 17.22 -15.05
CA SER A 246 -5.48 18.68 -15.21
C SER A 246 -4.41 19.22 -16.16
N MET A 247 -3.53 18.35 -16.68
CA MET A 247 -2.34 18.74 -17.45
C MET A 247 -1.51 19.76 -16.67
N ASN A 248 -1.22 19.47 -15.40
CA ASN A 248 -0.57 20.40 -14.49
C ASN A 248 0.41 19.71 -13.53
N MET A 249 1.63 19.45 -14.00
CA MET A 249 2.71 18.83 -13.24
C MET A 249 3.14 19.62 -11.97
N PHE A 250 2.71 20.89 -11.85
CA PHE A 250 2.99 21.66 -10.64
C PHE A 250 2.34 21.05 -9.38
N GLU A 251 1.20 20.39 -9.51
CA GLU A 251 0.52 19.78 -8.35
C GLU A 251 1.38 18.69 -7.69
N ILE A 252 1.76 17.68 -8.45
CA ILE A 252 2.59 16.59 -7.90
C ILE A 252 3.98 17.06 -7.50
N CYS A 253 4.62 17.93 -8.31
CA CYS A 253 5.94 18.47 -7.99
C CYS A 253 5.91 19.34 -6.72
N HIS A 254 4.81 20.07 -6.47
CA HIS A 254 4.64 20.81 -5.22
C HIS A 254 4.63 19.85 -4.02
N SER A 255 3.82 18.79 -4.07
CA SER A 255 3.77 17.77 -3.01
C SER A 255 5.13 17.09 -2.80
N LEU A 256 5.82 16.72 -3.87
CA LEU A 256 7.13 16.10 -3.79
C LEU A 256 8.20 17.04 -3.20
N ASN A 257 8.22 18.31 -3.60
CA ASN A 257 9.14 19.31 -3.03
C ASN A 257 8.83 19.56 -1.55
N ARG A 258 7.55 19.63 -1.16
CA ARG A 258 7.13 19.78 0.24
C ARG A 258 7.52 18.58 1.08
N GLN A 259 7.39 17.36 0.54
CA GLN A 259 7.69 16.13 1.27
C GLN A 259 9.19 15.82 1.31
N PHE A 260 9.91 15.98 0.21
CA PHE A 260 11.26 15.43 0.03
C PHE A 260 12.29 16.42 -0.49
N GLY A 261 11.94 17.68 -0.75
CA GLY A 261 12.83 18.69 -1.32
C GLY A 261 14.06 19.02 -0.48
N ALA A 262 14.90 19.91 -1.00
CA ALA A 262 16.14 20.31 -0.35
C ALA A 262 15.94 21.34 0.79
N GLU A 263 14.80 22.01 0.81
CA GLU A 263 14.53 23.14 1.69
C GLU A 263 14.36 22.73 3.17
N ASN A 264 14.65 23.64 4.09
CA ASN A 264 14.57 23.38 5.53
C ASN A 264 13.14 23.12 6.05
N TRP A 265 12.11 23.51 5.29
CA TRP A 265 10.70 23.27 5.63
C TRP A 265 10.16 21.93 5.12
N THR A 266 11.00 21.11 4.49
CA THR A 266 10.64 19.79 3.99
C THR A 266 10.28 18.83 5.13
N ILE A 267 9.14 18.13 5.00
CA ILE A 267 8.53 17.41 6.12
C ILE A 267 8.94 15.94 6.24
N TYR A 268 9.29 15.26 5.13
CA TYR A 268 9.60 13.82 5.11
C TYR A 268 10.96 13.50 4.49
N LYS A 269 11.90 14.42 4.54
CA LYS A 269 13.26 14.20 4.00
C LYS A 269 13.90 12.96 4.63
N GLY A 270 14.43 12.06 3.78
CA GLY A 270 15.04 10.81 4.20
C GLY A 270 14.06 9.71 4.64
N LYS A 271 12.75 9.95 4.56
CA LYS A 271 11.72 8.94 4.86
C LYS A 271 11.21 8.25 3.58
N HIS A 272 10.69 7.03 3.75
CA HIS A 272 10.21 6.18 2.67
C HIS A 272 8.70 5.96 2.84
N LEU A 273 7.90 6.75 2.15
CA LEU A 273 6.45 6.60 2.15
C LEU A 273 6.00 5.48 1.21
N PHE A 274 4.93 4.78 1.59
CA PHE A 274 4.33 3.72 0.80
C PHE A 274 3.46 4.33 -0.32
N SER A 275 3.90 4.20 -1.56
CA SER A 275 3.39 4.93 -2.73
C SER A 275 2.61 4.01 -3.65
N PHE A 276 1.49 4.50 -4.18
CA PHE A 276 0.59 3.76 -5.07
C PHE A 276 -0.13 4.73 -6.02
N VAL A 277 -0.67 4.20 -7.10
CA VAL A 277 -1.55 4.93 -8.04
C VAL A 277 -3.01 4.52 -7.91
N ASP A 278 -3.26 3.36 -7.30
CA ASP A 278 -4.56 2.88 -6.85
C ASP A 278 -4.38 1.77 -5.80
N ASN A 279 -5.48 1.37 -5.16
CA ASN A 279 -5.58 0.28 -4.21
C ASN A 279 -7.02 -0.25 -4.14
N HIS A 280 -7.33 -1.08 -3.14
CA HIS A 280 -8.62 -1.72 -2.96
C HIS A 280 -9.76 -0.77 -2.49
N ASP A 281 -9.48 0.49 -2.18
CA ASP A 281 -10.43 1.48 -1.63
C ASP A 281 -10.67 2.68 -2.54
N VAL A 282 -9.93 2.81 -3.63
CA VAL A 282 -10.04 3.94 -4.55
C VAL A 282 -10.31 3.49 -5.98
N THR A 283 -10.88 4.37 -6.79
CA THR A 283 -11.05 4.14 -8.22
C THR A 283 -9.75 3.72 -8.87
N ARG A 284 -9.77 2.67 -9.69
CA ARG A 284 -8.60 2.18 -10.42
C ARG A 284 -7.97 3.28 -11.27
N VAL A 285 -6.66 3.34 -11.33
CA VAL A 285 -5.93 4.39 -12.06
C VAL A 285 -6.30 4.44 -13.54
N ALA A 286 -6.53 3.28 -14.18
CA ALA A 286 -6.98 3.20 -15.57
C ALA A 286 -8.40 3.74 -15.79
N SER A 287 -9.22 3.85 -14.73
CA SER A 287 -10.55 4.48 -14.78
C SER A 287 -10.50 5.96 -14.44
N ILE A 288 -9.57 6.38 -13.56
CA ILE A 288 -9.52 7.77 -13.10
C ILE A 288 -8.80 8.68 -14.10
N LEU A 289 -7.85 8.14 -14.88
CA LEU A 289 -7.15 8.91 -15.91
C LEU A 289 -8.05 9.20 -17.11
N SER A 290 -8.10 10.47 -17.51
CA SER A 290 -8.87 10.94 -18.68
C SER A 290 -8.20 10.58 -20.01
N ASN A 291 -6.90 10.28 -20.03
CA ASN A 291 -6.11 9.91 -21.20
C ASN A 291 -5.31 8.63 -20.94
N GLU A 292 -5.60 7.57 -21.68
CA GLU A 292 -4.93 6.27 -21.52
C GLU A 292 -3.42 6.31 -21.81
N ASN A 293 -2.96 7.25 -22.64
CA ASN A 293 -1.52 7.43 -22.89
C ASN A 293 -0.74 7.86 -21.63
N HIS A 294 -1.42 8.39 -20.63
CA HIS A 294 -0.80 8.78 -19.35
C HIS A 294 -0.54 7.59 -18.42
N LEU A 295 -1.17 6.45 -18.66
CA LEU A 295 -1.09 5.30 -17.75
C LEU A 295 0.35 4.78 -17.54
N PRO A 296 1.20 4.55 -18.56
CA PRO A 296 2.59 4.19 -18.33
C PRO A 296 3.41 5.34 -17.70
N LEU A 297 3.05 6.61 -17.95
CA LEU A 297 3.77 7.78 -17.45
C LEU A 297 3.58 7.95 -15.93
N ILE A 298 2.35 7.77 -15.43
CA ILE A 298 2.07 7.87 -14.00
C ILE A 298 2.83 6.79 -13.21
N TYR A 299 2.94 5.57 -13.75
CA TYR A 299 3.77 4.52 -13.13
C TYR A 299 5.25 4.90 -13.16
N THR A 300 5.77 5.44 -14.28
CA THR A 300 7.17 5.91 -14.32
C THR A 300 7.44 6.96 -13.25
N LEU A 301 6.54 7.92 -13.05
CA LEU A 301 6.70 8.95 -12.04
C LEU A 301 6.60 8.35 -10.62
N MET A 302 5.64 7.47 -10.35
CA MET A 302 5.49 6.80 -9.06
C MET A 302 6.73 5.97 -8.68
N PHE A 303 7.31 5.22 -9.61
CA PHE A 303 8.53 4.44 -9.36
C PHE A 303 9.79 5.31 -9.23
N GLY A 304 9.81 6.48 -9.90
CA GLY A 304 10.94 7.41 -9.88
C GLY A 304 10.97 8.36 -8.68
N MET A 305 9.82 8.68 -8.11
CA MET A 305 9.74 9.57 -6.93
C MET A 305 10.25 8.86 -5.67
N PRO A 306 10.58 9.61 -4.57
CA PRO A 306 10.90 9.01 -3.29
C PRO A 306 9.74 8.17 -2.75
N GLY A 307 10.03 6.96 -2.26
CA GLY A 307 9.04 6.09 -1.66
C GLY A 307 9.18 4.62 -2.03
N ILE A 308 8.28 3.81 -1.51
CA ILE A 308 8.19 2.36 -1.69
C ILE A 308 7.00 2.12 -2.64
N PRO A 309 7.22 1.70 -3.89
CA PRO A 309 6.14 1.50 -4.84
C PRO A 309 5.33 0.24 -4.54
N CYS A 310 4.02 0.35 -4.64
CA CYS A 310 3.08 -0.76 -4.54
C CYS A 310 2.18 -0.80 -5.77
N VAL A 311 2.02 -1.97 -6.35
CA VAL A 311 1.12 -2.25 -7.48
C VAL A 311 -0.04 -3.09 -6.98
N TYR A 312 -1.25 -2.64 -7.20
CA TYR A 312 -2.46 -3.37 -6.84
C TYR A 312 -2.82 -4.38 -7.93
N TYR A 313 -3.18 -5.62 -7.57
CA TYR A 313 -3.45 -6.69 -8.53
C TYR A 313 -4.50 -6.30 -9.58
N GLY A 314 -4.20 -6.54 -10.83
CA GLY A 314 -5.00 -6.11 -11.98
C GLY A 314 -4.60 -4.76 -12.56
N SER A 315 -4.05 -3.86 -11.76
CA SER A 315 -3.64 -2.54 -12.24
C SER A 315 -2.42 -2.59 -13.15
N GLU A 316 -1.60 -3.63 -13.05
CA GLU A 316 -0.43 -3.84 -13.91
C GLU A 316 -0.77 -4.14 -15.38
N TRP A 317 -2.01 -4.49 -15.67
CA TRP A 317 -2.48 -4.58 -17.06
C TRP A 317 -3.56 -3.54 -17.42
N GLY A 318 -3.86 -2.63 -16.48
CA GLY A 318 -4.80 -1.54 -16.71
C GLY A 318 -6.27 -1.93 -16.48
N GLU A 319 -6.54 -2.79 -15.49
CA GLU A 319 -7.91 -3.09 -15.07
C GLU A 319 -8.67 -1.83 -14.71
N LYS A 320 -9.95 -1.77 -15.12
CA LYS A 320 -10.83 -0.61 -14.90
C LYS A 320 -11.91 -0.95 -13.88
N ALA A 321 -12.08 -0.08 -12.89
CA ALA A 321 -13.20 -0.11 -11.95
C ALA A 321 -13.34 1.25 -11.27
N ASP A 322 -14.58 1.64 -10.95
CA ASP A 322 -14.90 2.91 -10.32
C ASP A 322 -15.49 2.70 -8.93
N LYS A 323 -15.03 3.48 -7.94
CA LYS A 323 -15.51 3.43 -6.55
C LYS A 323 -17.01 3.69 -6.42
N SER A 324 -17.61 4.46 -7.32
CA SER A 324 -19.06 4.71 -7.36
C SER A 324 -19.89 3.45 -7.59
N GLN A 325 -19.29 2.38 -8.13
CA GLN A 325 -19.91 1.07 -8.33
C GLN A 325 -19.84 0.19 -7.07
N GLY A 326 -19.29 0.70 -5.97
CA GLY A 326 -19.10 0.00 -4.71
C GLY A 326 -17.73 -0.68 -4.61
N ASP A 327 -17.35 -1.05 -3.39
CA ASP A 327 -16.02 -1.61 -3.09
C ASP A 327 -15.76 -2.95 -3.79
N GLN A 328 -16.79 -3.76 -3.98
CA GLN A 328 -16.65 -5.06 -4.65
C GLN A 328 -16.16 -4.91 -6.10
N ALA A 329 -16.56 -3.84 -6.80
CA ALA A 329 -16.08 -3.56 -8.15
C ALA A 329 -14.57 -3.33 -8.21
N LEU A 330 -13.99 -2.78 -7.14
CA LEU A 330 -12.54 -2.56 -7.03
C LEU A 330 -11.76 -3.84 -6.69
N ARG A 331 -12.45 -4.92 -6.30
CA ARG A 331 -11.89 -6.16 -5.72
C ARG A 331 -12.28 -7.40 -6.53
N PRO A 332 -12.12 -7.40 -7.86
CA PRO A 332 -12.56 -8.50 -8.72
C PRO A 332 -11.68 -9.75 -8.55
N SER A 333 -12.21 -10.89 -8.96
CA SER A 333 -11.43 -12.10 -9.20
C SER A 333 -11.08 -12.21 -10.69
N PHE A 334 -9.87 -12.65 -10.98
CA PHE A 334 -9.40 -12.92 -12.35
C PHE A 334 -9.03 -14.39 -12.48
N GLU A 335 -9.34 -15.01 -13.62
CA GLU A 335 -8.96 -16.39 -13.88
C GLU A 335 -7.46 -16.52 -14.12
N GLN A 336 -6.89 -15.59 -14.89
CA GLN A 336 -5.48 -15.56 -15.29
C GLN A 336 -4.97 -14.11 -15.30
N PRO A 337 -3.69 -13.89 -15.01
CA PRO A 337 -3.06 -12.58 -15.18
C PRO A 337 -2.84 -12.23 -16.66
N ILE A 338 -2.77 -10.95 -16.98
CA ILE A 338 -2.55 -10.44 -18.33
C ILE A 338 -1.18 -9.75 -18.41
N GLU A 339 -0.34 -10.21 -19.37
CA GLU A 339 1.00 -9.65 -19.60
C GLU A 339 1.02 -8.80 -20.88
N ASN A 340 0.43 -7.62 -20.81
CA ASN A 340 0.41 -6.65 -21.92
C ASN A 340 1.63 -5.70 -21.89
N GLU A 341 1.62 -4.65 -22.71
CA GLU A 341 2.71 -3.67 -22.77
C GLU A 341 2.85 -2.86 -21.46
N LEU A 342 1.75 -2.57 -20.76
CA LEU A 342 1.80 -1.90 -19.45
C LEU A 342 2.49 -2.80 -18.41
N PHE A 343 2.15 -4.09 -18.37
CA PHE A 343 2.83 -5.06 -17.51
C PHE A 343 4.34 -5.07 -17.75
N LYS A 344 4.76 -5.14 -19.03
CA LYS A 344 6.20 -5.12 -19.39
C LYS A 344 6.88 -3.83 -18.96
N HIS A 345 6.19 -2.69 -19.11
CA HIS A 345 6.69 -1.39 -18.67
C HIS A 345 6.88 -1.36 -17.15
N ILE A 346 5.88 -1.77 -16.37
CA ILE A 346 5.96 -1.82 -14.90
C ILE A 346 7.03 -2.82 -14.44
N SER A 347 7.14 -3.98 -15.09
CA SER A 347 8.21 -4.94 -14.80
C SER A 347 9.60 -4.33 -15.01
N LYS A 348 9.80 -3.55 -16.08
CA LYS A 348 11.05 -2.81 -16.31
C LYS A 348 11.31 -1.75 -15.24
N LEU A 349 10.28 -1.01 -14.83
CA LEU A 349 10.37 -0.03 -13.73
C LEU A 349 10.74 -0.71 -12.40
N ALA A 350 10.16 -1.86 -12.11
CA ALA A 350 10.47 -2.63 -10.91
C ALA A 350 11.93 -3.11 -10.88
N ASP A 351 12.45 -3.58 -12.00
CA ASP A 351 13.86 -3.94 -12.14
C ASP A 351 14.78 -2.73 -11.93
N ILE A 352 14.49 -1.61 -12.56
CA ILE A 352 15.24 -0.36 -12.40
C ILE A 352 15.23 0.10 -10.93
N LYS A 353 14.08 0.11 -10.29
CA LYS A 353 13.91 0.54 -8.89
C LYS A 353 14.77 -0.28 -7.94
N LYS A 354 14.71 -1.61 -8.04
CA LYS A 354 15.46 -2.51 -7.15
C LYS A 354 16.99 -2.39 -7.34
N ASN A 355 17.45 -2.01 -8.54
CA ASN A 355 18.87 -1.93 -8.88
C ASN A 355 19.43 -0.51 -8.81
N SER A 356 18.65 0.50 -8.36
CA SER A 356 19.11 1.89 -8.25
C SER A 356 19.15 2.39 -6.81
N THR A 357 20.33 2.61 -6.30
CA THR A 357 20.53 3.22 -4.98
C THR A 357 19.96 4.65 -4.94
N ALA A 358 20.10 5.42 -6.04
CA ALA A 358 19.56 6.76 -6.13
C ALA A 358 18.04 6.78 -6.05
N LEU A 359 17.33 5.86 -6.72
CA LEU A 359 15.87 5.77 -6.64
C LEU A 359 15.39 5.31 -5.25
N ASN A 360 16.19 4.50 -4.56
CA ASN A 360 15.84 4.01 -3.21
C ASN A 360 16.13 5.06 -2.14
N TYR A 361 17.32 5.67 -2.13
CA TYR A 361 17.81 6.49 -1.02
C TYR A 361 18.21 7.91 -1.40
N GLY A 362 18.23 8.24 -2.71
CA GLY A 362 18.76 9.51 -3.19
C GLY A 362 17.94 10.72 -2.76
N ASP A 363 18.63 11.84 -2.61
CA ASP A 363 18.00 13.13 -2.45
C ASP A 363 17.12 13.46 -3.65
N PHE A 364 16.08 14.26 -3.41
CA PHE A 364 15.11 14.68 -4.42
C PHE A 364 15.27 16.16 -4.77
N SER A 365 15.21 16.47 -6.07
CA SER A 365 15.04 17.84 -6.54
C SER A 365 14.32 17.89 -7.89
N THR A 366 13.63 19.00 -8.16
CA THR A 366 13.00 19.28 -9.46
C THR A 366 13.97 20.06 -10.34
N ILE A 367 14.28 19.54 -11.53
CA ILE A 367 15.23 20.13 -12.49
C ILE A 367 14.50 20.99 -13.53
N LEU A 368 13.38 20.50 -14.04
CA LEU A 368 12.52 21.19 -14.99
C LEU A 368 11.08 20.98 -14.61
N LEU A 369 10.28 22.04 -14.69
CA LEU A 369 8.86 21.99 -14.40
C LEU A 369 8.11 22.95 -15.30
N THR A 370 7.14 22.41 -16.01
CA THR A 370 6.13 23.16 -16.79
C THR A 370 4.75 22.59 -16.45
N ASN A 371 3.71 23.05 -17.09
CA ASN A 371 2.39 22.45 -16.92
C ASN A 371 2.37 20.97 -17.33
N LYS A 372 3.03 20.63 -18.44
CA LYS A 372 2.92 19.29 -19.04
C LYS A 372 4.21 18.47 -19.00
N GLN A 373 5.28 19.01 -18.48
CA GLN A 373 6.56 18.31 -18.37
C GLN A 373 7.16 18.48 -16.99
N CYS A 374 7.77 17.41 -16.51
CA CYS A 374 8.65 17.50 -15.34
C CYS A 374 9.91 16.64 -15.53
N VAL A 375 11.01 17.13 -14.99
CA VAL A 375 12.25 16.38 -14.80
C VAL A 375 12.62 16.45 -13.33
N ILE A 376 12.59 15.31 -12.66
CA ILE A 376 13.03 15.17 -11.27
C ILE A 376 14.38 14.47 -11.24
N LYS A 377 15.21 14.85 -10.27
CA LYS A 377 16.52 14.26 -10.02
C LYS A 377 16.51 13.49 -8.72
N ARG A 378 17.05 12.29 -8.75
CA ARG A 378 17.40 11.47 -7.61
C ARG A 378 18.91 11.28 -7.57
N CYS A 379 19.55 11.50 -6.43
CA CYS A 379 21.00 11.53 -6.38
C CYS A 379 21.53 11.02 -5.04
N VAL A 380 22.51 10.11 -5.10
CA VAL A 380 23.46 9.76 -4.06
C VAL A 380 24.87 10.05 -4.57
N ASP A 381 25.90 9.96 -3.72
CA ASP A 381 27.29 10.26 -4.11
C ASP A 381 27.76 9.45 -5.32
N THR A 382 27.28 8.23 -5.49
CA THR A 382 27.73 7.29 -6.52
C THR A 382 26.79 7.16 -7.72
N GLU A 383 25.58 7.73 -7.65
CA GLU A 383 24.56 7.55 -8.71
C GLU A 383 23.67 8.78 -8.81
N THR A 384 23.47 9.24 -10.04
CA THR A 384 22.48 10.27 -10.38
C THR A 384 21.51 9.73 -11.44
N VAL A 385 20.23 9.87 -11.16
CA VAL A 385 19.14 9.47 -12.06
C VAL A 385 18.20 10.65 -12.28
N LEU A 386 17.86 10.93 -13.54
CA LEU A 386 16.79 11.85 -13.92
C LEU A 386 15.56 11.04 -14.35
N VAL A 387 14.40 11.39 -13.82
CA VAL A 387 13.10 10.85 -14.27
C VAL A 387 12.39 11.96 -15.02
N CYS A 388 12.15 11.73 -16.30
CA CYS A 388 11.62 12.74 -17.21
C CYS A 388 10.24 12.32 -17.70
N ILE A 389 9.26 13.19 -17.61
CA ILE A 389 7.87 12.96 -18.03
C ILE A 389 7.47 14.05 -19.03
N ASN A 390 6.94 13.65 -20.18
CA ASN A 390 6.21 14.50 -21.10
C ASN A 390 4.79 13.93 -21.31
N GLU A 391 3.80 14.57 -20.72
CA GLU A 391 2.39 14.16 -20.86
C GLU A 391 1.68 14.81 -22.06
N ASP A 392 2.38 15.72 -22.77
CA ASP A 392 1.83 16.40 -23.96
C ASP A 392 1.74 15.47 -25.18
N GLU A 393 0.76 15.72 -26.05
CA GLU A 393 0.64 15.12 -27.38
C GLU A 393 1.71 15.56 -28.36
N ASN A 394 2.53 16.55 -27.99
CA ASN A 394 3.61 17.11 -28.81
C ASN A 394 4.98 16.76 -28.21
N ASN A 395 6.00 16.68 -29.09
CA ASN A 395 7.39 16.62 -28.63
C ASN A 395 7.75 17.92 -27.90
N TYR A 396 8.62 17.78 -26.89
CA TYR A 396 9.08 18.91 -26.09
C TYR A 396 10.59 18.89 -25.92
N TYR A 397 11.28 19.98 -26.21
CA TYR A 397 12.71 20.07 -25.91
C TYR A 397 12.91 20.52 -24.45
N ALA A 398 13.30 19.55 -23.62
CA ALA A 398 13.56 19.79 -22.21
C ALA A 398 14.94 20.41 -22.02
N ASN A 399 14.97 21.73 -21.83
CA ASN A 399 16.20 22.49 -21.56
C ASN A 399 16.41 22.65 -20.06
N PHE A 400 17.45 22.06 -19.50
CA PHE A 400 17.81 22.16 -18.07
C PHE A 400 19.29 22.46 -17.80
N ASN A 401 19.99 23.00 -18.79
CA ASN A 401 21.37 23.49 -18.70
C ASN A 401 22.40 22.46 -18.19
N VAL A 402 22.19 21.19 -18.50
CA VAL A 402 23.11 20.10 -18.16
C VAL A 402 23.60 19.48 -19.46
N SER A 403 24.92 19.28 -19.56
CA SER A 403 25.54 18.55 -20.68
C SER A 403 26.31 17.37 -20.15
N ALA A 404 25.83 16.14 -20.41
CA ALA A 404 26.42 14.90 -19.96
C ALA A 404 25.95 13.72 -20.81
N ASN A 405 26.61 12.58 -20.65
CA ASN A 405 26.17 11.33 -21.21
C ASN A 405 25.31 10.56 -20.21
N TYR A 406 24.22 10.03 -20.69
CA TYR A 406 23.28 9.23 -19.90
C TYR A 406 22.99 7.90 -20.60
N ILE A 407 22.55 6.93 -19.82
CA ILE A 407 21.88 5.72 -20.33
C ILE A 407 20.41 5.83 -19.94
N ASP A 408 19.50 5.76 -20.91
CA ASP A 408 18.09 5.59 -20.62
C ASP A 408 17.84 4.14 -20.18
N LEU A 409 17.53 3.96 -18.90
CA LEU A 409 17.34 2.64 -18.29
C LEU A 409 16.10 1.90 -18.80
N LEU A 410 15.11 2.61 -19.36
CA LEU A 410 13.93 1.98 -19.98
C LEU A 410 14.29 1.26 -21.28
N THR A 411 15.17 1.86 -22.09
CA THR A 411 15.53 1.36 -23.43
C THR A 411 16.95 0.80 -23.52
N ASN A 412 17.78 0.99 -22.50
CA ASN A 412 19.24 0.71 -22.46
C ASN A 412 20.03 1.45 -23.57
N LYS A 413 19.52 2.57 -24.06
CA LYS A 413 20.21 3.38 -25.08
C LYS A 413 21.01 4.52 -24.45
N GLU A 414 22.20 4.75 -25.00
CA GLU A 414 22.97 5.94 -24.67
C GLU A 414 22.29 7.20 -25.23
N LEU A 415 22.27 8.25 -24.42
CA LEU A 415 21.73 9.55 -24.76
C LEU A 415 22.74 10.63 -24.37
N ARG A 416 23.25 11.36 -25.36
CA ARG A 416 24.02 12.57 -25.11
C ARG A 416 23.07 13.75 -24.94
N VAL A 417 23.08 14.32 -23.75
CA VAL A 417 22.32 15.54 -23.44
C VAL A 417 23.24 16.74 -23.61
N GLU A 418 22.84 17.72 -24.40
CA GLU A 418 23.55 18.99 -24.59
C GLU A 418 22.63 20.16 -24.24
N ASN A 419 22.75 20.68 -23.02
CA ASN A 419 21.83 21.63 -22.38
C ASN A 419 20.37 21.14 -22.20
N GLY A 420 20.04 19.99 -22.73
CA GLY A 420 18.73 19.39 -22.78
C GLY A 420 18.60 18.34 -23.89
N PHE A 421 17.41 17.79 -24.06
CA PHE A 421 17.10 16.83 -25.13
C PHE A 421 15.62 16.87 -25.51
N GLU A 422 15.29 16.30 -26.67
CA GLU A 422 13.91 16.23 -27.15
C GLU A 422 13.19 15.01 -26.51
N MET A 423 12.19 15.27 -25.69
CA MET A 423 11.22 14.26 -25.21
C MET A 423 10.10 14.09 -26.23
N LYS A 424 9.78 12.86 -26.60
CA LYS A 424 8.67 12.55 -27.51
C LYS A 424 7.32 12.81 -26.84
N ALA A 425 6.27 12.97 -27.65
CA ALA A 425 4.90 13.03 -27.18
C ALA A 425 4.59 11.78 -26.31
N TYR A 426 3.86 11.96 -25.21
CA TYR A 426 3.45 10.90 -24.29
C TYR A 426 4.60 9.95 -23.92
N SER A 427 5.74 10.49 -23.50
CA SER A 427 6.93 9.70 -23.21
C SER A 427 7.48 9.91 -21.81
N SER A 428 8.18 8.91 -21.33
CA SER A 428 8.98 8.98 -20.12
C SER A 428 10.38 8.43 -20.33
N TYR A 429 11.33 8.89 -19.51
CA TYR A 429 12.72 8.44 -19.53
C TYR A 429 13.23 8.30 -18.10
N ILE A 430 14.09 7.32 -17.87
CA ILE A 430 14.86 7.18 -16.64
C ILE A 430 16.34 7.20 -17.02
N LEU A 431 16.94 8.36 -16.89
CA LEU A 431 18.29 8.65 -17.39
C LEU A 431 19.31 8.52 -16.25
N LYS A 432 20.16 7.50 -16.31
CA LYS A 432 21.29 7.33 -15.40
C LYS A 432 22.52 8.03 -15.98
N LEU A 433 23.14 8.89 -15.18
CA LEU A 433 24.41 9.55 -15.52
C LEU A 433 25.52 8.50 -15.64
N VAL A 434 26.32 8.60 -16.72
CA VAL A 434 27.47 7.72 -17.00
C VAL A 434 28.76 8.34 -16.48
#